data_82f190222fd9fabf02c8d4374f1abaa0
#
_entry.id   82f190222fd9fabf02c8d4374f1abaa0
#
_cell.length_a   1.000
_cell.length_b   1.000
_cell.length_c   1.000
_cell.angle_alpha   90.00
_cell.angle_beta   90.00
_cell.angle_gamma   90.00
#
_symmetry.space_group_name_H-M   'P 1'
#
loop_
_entity.id
_entity.type
_entity.pdbx_description
1 polymer ?
#
loop_
_entity_poly.entity_id
_entity_poly.type
_entity_poly.pdbx_seq_one_letter_code
_entity_poly.pdbx_strand_id
1 'polypeptide(L)'
;MLFFGCSPAGMFLFFIWSASILIPPQTFIQKCHQHRHAATSVLHLFLDGPAASQVLIRSRRANSFLEEMKQGNMERECMEERCDWEEAREIFEDTEKTNDFWAKYVDGDACESQPCAHGGRCKDGIGTYNCYCQDGYKGFNCQVVIPELCENKNGGCEHFCNVVRASVQCSCADGYFLASDDKSCISNEKFKCGALITENVRSVFRYERNMTANVTMANMTVENVTMENVTVEYMTGLNATINGTEQRDVLDVPSSAETVLPRVTEQTIISQMAGMTRIVNGEDCPPGECPWQALLLNEDDQGFCGGTILNEYIILTAAHCMNQSQYFYVKLGEFDTLVTEGNEVDRTVETIVTHLRYQPNTYHNDIALIKLATPIKFSRYILPACLPEQDFAEKVLMNQPDGMVSGFGRLGEGRQPSTILQRLTVPYVNRKTCLESTALKISARMFCAGYDSIAKDACQGDSGGPHVTRYRDTYFVTGIVSWGEGCARRGKYGVYTQVSKFTGWIREGINRLVPQDKNGARRKRNHGAIKRLVM
;
A
#
# COMPACT_ATOMS: atom_id res chain seq x y z
N MET A 1 -23.74 -27.85 5.40
CA MET A 1 -24.30 -29.07 6.01
C MET A 1 -25.82 -28.98 5.90
N LEU A 2 -26.41 -29.72 4.99
CA LEU A 2 -27.86 -29.86 4.84
C LEU A 2 -28.17 -31.33 5.11
N PHE A 3 -28.83 -31.57 6.23
CA PHE A 3 -29.33 -32.89 6.61
C PHE A 3 -30.60 -33.19 5.80
N PHE A 4 -30.59 -34.24 5.00
CA PHE A 4 -31.79 -34.81 4.43
C PHE A 4 -32.28 -35.97 5.33
N GLY A 5 -33.38 -35.78 6.03
CA GLY A 5 -34.09 -36.81 6.76
C GLY A 5 -35.04 -37.55 5.81
N CYS A 6 -34.95 -38.86 5.75
CA CYS A 6 -35.97 -39.71 5.14
C CYS A 6 -37.15 -39.92 6.11
N SER A 7 -38.30 -39.34 5.76
CA SER A 7 -39.58 -39.66 6.41
C SER A 7 -40.50 -40.33 5.40
N PRO A 8 -41.26 -41.36 5.78
CA PRO A 8 -42.05 -42.18 4.83
C PRO A 8 -43.46 -41.66 4.51
N ALA A 9 -43.65 -40.34 4.52
CA ALA A 9 -44.93 -39.77 4.10
C ALA A 9 -44.72 -38.41 3.45
N GLY A 10 -44.88 -38.32 2.16
CA GLY A 10 -44.96 -37.04 1.49
C GLY A 10 -44.21 -36.93 0.16
N MET A 11 -44.80 -37.56 -0.86
CA MET A 11 -44.39 -37.32 -2.26
C MET A 11 -45.03 -36.00 -2.70
N PHE A 12 -44.27 -34.92 -2.87
CA PHE A 12 -44.70 -33.74 -3.59
C PHE A 12 -43.72 -33.42 -4.71
N LEU A 13 -44.31 -33.33 -5.91
CA LEU A 13 -43.70 -33.00 -7.19
C LEU A 13 -43.21 -31.55 -7.18
N PHE A 14 -41.94 -31.34 -7.55
CA PHE A 14 -41.48 -30.09 -8.10
C PHE A 14 -40.98 -30.32 -9.55
N PHE A 15 -41.70 -29.75 -10.49
CA PHE A 15 -41.28 -29.62 -11.87
C PHE A 15 -40.25 -28.49 -11.98
N ILE A 16 -39.06 -28.82 -12.39
CA ILE A 16 -38.17 -27.85 -13.02
C ILE A 16 -37.70 -28.46 -14.35
N TRP A 17 -37.93 -27.71 -15.38
CA TRP A 17 -37.57 -27.96 -16.78
C TRP A 17 -36.05 -27.97 -16.97
N SER A 18 -35.47 -29.05 -17.42
CA SER A 18 -34.60 -29.13 -18.60
C SER A 18 -33.92 -30.50 -18.73
N ALA A 19 -34.05 -31.05 -19.94
CA ALA A 19 -33.26 -32.08 -20.65
C ALA A 19 -32.99 -33.43 -19.94
N SER A 20 -33.89 -34.34 -20.31
CA SER A 20 -33.71 -35.76 -20.64
C SER A 20 -32.37 -36.45 -20.32
N ILE A 21 -32.36 -37.24 -19.26
CA ILE A 21 -31.76 -38.59 -19.25
C ILE A 21 -32.68 -39.48 -18.41
N LEU A 22 -33.41 -40.39 -19.05
CA LEU A 22 -34.23 -41.44 -18.45
C LEU A 22 -33.30 -42.52 -17.88
N ILE A 23 -33.24 -42.63 -16.55
CA ILE A 23 -32.66 -43.77 -15.87
C ILE A 23 -33.85 -44.62 -15.32
N PRO A 24 -33.94 -45.89 -15.59
CA PRO A 24 -35.09 -46.70 -15.17
C PRO A 24 -35.12 -46.96 -13.67
N PRO A 25 -36.28 -47.07 -13.08
CA PRO A 25 -36.45 -47.05 -11.60
C PRO A 25 -35.91 -48.28 -10.82
N GLN A 26 -35.37 -49.29 -11.50
CA GLN A 26 -34.87 -50.50 -10.83
C GLN A 26 -33.47 -50.34 -10.18
N THR A 27 -32.67 -49.38 -10.58
CA THR A 27 -31.34 -49.19 -10.00
C THR A 27 -31.36 -48.39 -8.68
N PHE A 28 -32.47 -47.74 -8.37
CA PHE A 28 -32.59 -46.94 -7.12
C PHE A 28 -32.95 -47.78 -5.91
N ILE A 29 -33.69 -48.88 -6.11
CA ILE A 29 -34.12 -49.78 -5.01
C ILE A 29 -32.94 -50.65 -4.54
N GLN A 30 -32.01 -50.99 -5.43
CA GLN A 30 -30.86 -51.81 -5.09
C GLN A 30 -29.81 -51.08 -4.25
N LYS A 31 -29.66 -49.76 -4.42
CA LYS A 31 -28.74 -48.96 -3.60
C LYS A 31 -29.25 -48.67 -2.19
N CYS A 32 -30.58 -48.59 -1.96
CA CYS A 32 -31.13 -48.45 -0.62
C CYS A 32 -31.06 -49.77 0.19
N HIS A 33 -31.05 -50.94 -0.44
CA HIS A 33 -30.92 -52.21 0.24
C HIS A 33 -29.50 -52.53 0.72
N GLN A 34 -28.47 -52.03 0.04
CA GLN A 34 -27.08 -52.19 0.47
C GLN A 34 -26.70 -51.34 1.68
N HIS A 35 -27.38 -50.20 1.90
CA HIS A 35 -27.15 -49.36 3.10
C HIS A 35 -27.90 -49.89 4.36
N ARG A 36 -28.83 -50.83 4.24
CA ARG A 36 -29.50 -51.44 5.42
C ARG A 36 -28.67 -52.53 6.09
N HIS A 37 -27.72 -53.14 5.40
CA HIS A 37 -26.85 -54.18 6.00
C HIS A 37 -25.60 -53.59 6.71
N ALA A 38 -25.26 -52.32 6.50
CA ALA A 38 -24.15 -51.67 7.21
C ALA A 38 -24.56 -51.05 8.56
N ALA A 39 -25.87 -50.96 8.87
CA ALA A 39 -26.35 -50.33 10.11
C ALA A 39 -26.54 -51.29 11.28
N THR A 40 -26.26 -52.60 11.09
CA THR A 40 -26.44 -53.62 12.16
C THR A 40 -25.13 -54.03 12.84
N SER A 41 -23.99 -53.44 12.50
CA SER A 41 -22.71 -53.72 13.16
C SER A 41 -22.26 -52.63 14.17
N VAL A 42 -23.12 -51.69 14.54
CA VAL A 42 -22.78 -50.59 15.49
C VAL A 42 -23.31 -50.87 16.92
N LEU A 43 -23.61 -52.11 17.26
CA LEU A 43 -24.20 -52.43 18.58
C LEU A 43 -23.33 -53.35 19.43
N HIS A 44 -22.00 -53.20 19.43
CA HIS A 44 -21.14 -53.72 20.50
C HIS A 44 -20.06 -52.69 20.87
N LEU A 45 -20.49 -51.54 21.37
CA LEU A 45 -19.61 -50.52 21.96
C LEU A 45 -19.53 -50.66 23.49
N PHE A 46 -19.92 -51.79 24.00
CA PHE A 46 -19.72 -52.11 25.44
C PHE A 46 -18.74 -53.28 25.52
N LEU A 47 -17.60 -53.03 26.10
CA LEU A 47 -16.63 -54.06 26.48
C LEU A 47 -17.28 -54.90 27.62
N ASP A 48 -17.13 -56.22 27.55
CA ASP A 48 -17.49 -57.09 28.66
C ASP A 48 -16.63 -56.78 29.91
N GLY A 49 -17.10 -57.19 31.09
CA GLY A 49 -16.45 -56.84 32.35
C GLY A 49 -14.96 -57.17 32.43
N PRO A 50 -14.48 -58.32 31.88
CA PRO A 50 -13.07 -58.64 31.83
C PRO A 50 -12.28 -57.75 30.86
N ALA A 51 -12.81 -57.39 29.70
CA ALA A 51 -12.14 -56.53 28.75
C ALA A 51 -12.13 -55.06 29.23
N ALA A 52 -13.19 -54.60 29.89
CA ALA A 52 -13.24 -53.27 30.51
C ALA A 52 -12.22 -53.13 31.65
N SER A 53 -11.99 -54.19 32.43
CA SER A 53 -11.02 -54.17 33.53
C SER A 53 -9.57 -54.15 33.02
N GLN A 54 -9.28 -54.59 31.79
CA GLN A 54 -7.94 -54.46 31.19
C GLN A 54 -7.66 -53.04 30.71
N VAL A 55 -8.68 -52.31 30.31
CA VAL A 55 -8.53 -50.89 29.91
C VAL A 55 -8.49 -49.96 31.13
N LEU A 56 -9.04 -50.40 32.26
CA LEU A 56 -9.07 -49.64 33.52
C LEU A 56 -7.98 -50.10 34.52
N ILE A 57 -6.81 -50.48 34.03
CA ILE A 57 -5.66 -50.74 34.94
C ILE A 57 -5.28 -49.41 35.58
N ARG A 58 -5.65 -49.27 36.85
CA ARG A 58 -5.24 -48.17 37.71
C ARG A 58 -3.79 -48.38 38.05
N SER A 59 -2.85 -47.70 37.42
CA SER A 59 -1.49 -47.66 37.85
C SER A 59 -1.43 -46.96 39.23
N ARG A 60 -0.77 -47.54 40.19
CA ARG A 60 -0.59 -46.93 41.52
C ARG A 60 0.38 -45.79 41.40
N ARG A 61 -0.06 -44.59 41.82
CA ARG A 61 0.88 -43.50 42.08
C ARG A 61 1.70 -43.88 43.33
N ALA A 62 2.99 -43.86 43.22
CA ALA A 62 3.89 -44.06 44.37
C ALA A 62 4.14 -42.69 45.04
N ASN A 63 3.11 -42.15 45.70
CA ASN A 63 3.25 -40.88 46.42
C ASN A 63 3.98 -41.12 47.74
N SER A 64 5.23 -40.65 47.84
CA SER A 64 5.98 -40.52 49.11
C SER A 64 5.52 -39.24 49.81
N PHE A 65 5.38 -39.27 51.15
CA PHE A 65 4.86 -38.18 51.99
C PHE A 65 5.61 -36.82 51.89
N LEU A 66 6.71 -36.72 51.12
CA LEU A 66 7.50 -35.50 50.91
C LEU A 66 7.73 -35.21 49.42
N GLU A 67 6.97 -35.78 48.52
CA GLU A 67 7.22 -35.68 47.07
C GLU A 67 6.86 -34.31 46.51
N GLU A 68 5.83 -33.68 47.01
CA GLU A 68 5.40 -32.31 46.63
C GLU A 68 6.41 -31.22 47.01
N MET A 69 7.44 -31.52 47.83
CA MET A 69 8.52 -30.59 48.19
C MET A 69 9.76 -30.73 47.32
N LYS A 70 9.81 -31.65 46.38
CA LYS A 70 10.93 -31.85 45.48
C LYS A 70 10.63 -31.22 44.11
N GLN A 71 11.60 -30.55 43.51
CA GLN A 71 11.48 -30.01 42.18
C GLN A 71 11.14 -31.12 41.19
N GLY A 72 10.15 -30.90 40.33
CA GLY A 72 9.66 -31.85 39.33
C GLY A 72 10.77 -32.35 38.43
N ASN A 73 10.80 -33.66 38.18
CA ASN A 73 11.78 -34.31 37.30
C ASN A 73 11.01 -35.21 36.31
N MET A 74 11.21 -34.95 35.03
CA MET A 74 10.58 -35.67 33.92
C MET A 74 10.68 -37.19 34.04
N GLU A 75 11.84 -37.69 34.44
CA GLU A 75 12.11 -39.14 34.51
C GLU A 75 11.24 -39.80 35.61
N ARG A 76 11.16 -39.15 36.74
CA ARG A 76 10.39 -39.69 37.90
C ARG A 76 8.88 -39.50 37.71
N GLU A 77 8.45 -38.31 37.29
CA GLU A 77 7.04 -37.96 37.26
C GLU A 77 6.28 -38.53 36.02
N CYS A 78 6.98 -38.51 34.84
CA CYS A 78 6.31 -38.84 33.58
C CYS A 78 6.83 -40.13 32.90
N MET A 79 8.04 -40.62 33.24
CA MET A 79 8.64 -41.84 32.66
C MET A 79 8.45 -43.07 33.56
N GLU A 80 8.72 -42.94 34.88
CA GLU A 80 8.56 -44.04 35.86
C GLU A 80 7.11 -44.18 36.30
N GLU A 81 6.38 -43.07 36.35
CA GLU A 81 4.94 -43.00 36.67
C GLU A 81 4.15 -42.34 35.54
N ARG A 82 2.84 -42.36 35.62
CA ARG A 82 1.97 -41.69 34.66
C ARG A 82 1.64 -40.31 35.20
N CYS A 83 2.26 -39.27 34.65
CA CYS A 83 2.01 -37.89 35.07
C CYS A 83 0.67 -37.35 34.54
N ASP A 84 0.22 -36.30 35.21
CA ASP A 84 -0.87 -35.47 34.70
C ASP A 84 -0.29 -34.18 34.05
N TRP A 85 -1.20 -33.37 33.46
CA TRP A 85 -0.79 -32.18 32.72
C TRP A 85 -0.15 -31.11 33.61
N GLU A 86 -0.60 -30.99 34.88
CA GLU A 86 -0.04 -30.01 35.82
C GLU A 86 1.38 -30.39 36.24
N GLU A 87 1.63 -31.69 36.51
CA GLU A 87 2.96 -32.21 36.79
C GLU A 87 3.93 -31.97 35.64
N ALA A 88 3.49 -32.17 34.39
CA ALA A 88 4.26 -31.84 33.21
C ALA A 88 4.51 -30.32 33.08
N ARG A 89 3.54 -29.48 33.43
CA ARG A 89 3.65 -28.02 33.38
C ARG A 89 4.68 -27.50 34.41
N GLU A 90 4.73 -28.09 35.58
CA GLU A 90 5.73 -27.75 36.60
C GLU A 90 7.16 -28.09 36.18
N ILE A 91 7.32 -29.14 35.38
CA ILE A 91 8.65 -29.54 34.85
C ILE A 91 9.13 -28.58 33.77
N PHE A 92 8.26 -28.22 32.84
CA PHE A 92 8.62 -27.37 31.67
C PHE A 92 8.58 -25.87 31.97
N GLU A 93 7.82 -25.43 33.00
CA GLU A 93 7.59 -24.01 33.34
C GLU A 93 7.11 -23.15 32.17
N ASP A 94 6.70 -23.77 31.07
CA ASP A 94 6.29 -23.17 29.81
C ASP A 94 5.10 -23.93 29.24
N THR A 95 3.96 -23.22 29.05
CA THR A 95 2.71 -23.82 28.60
C THR A 95 2.80 -24.40 27.17
N GLU A 96 3.58 -23.78 26.28
CA GLU A 96 3.71 -24.25 24.89
C GLU A 96 4.53 -25.55 24.84
N LYS A 97 5.65 -25.60 25.54
CA LYS A 97 6.46 -26.82 25.66
C LYS A 97 5.73 -27.95 26.37
N THR A 98 4.96 -27.62 27.41
CA THR A 98 4.10 -28.60 28.12
C THR A 98 3.07 -29.19 27.15
N ASN A 99 2.39 -28.38 26.34
CA ASN A 99 1.42 -28.86 25.38
C ASN A 99 2.05 -29.71 24.26
N ASP A 100 3.22 -29.33 23.76
CA ASP A 100 3.96 -30.11 22.76
C ASP A 100 4.44 -31.47 23.29
N PHE A 101 4.87 -31.54 24.55
CA PHE A 101 5.20 -32.79 25.22
C PHE A 101 3.93 -33.63 25.49
N TRP A 102 2.89 -32.98 26.03
CA TRP A 102 1.66 -33.64 26.45
C TRP A 102 0.92 -34.29 25.29
N ALA A 103 0.90 -33.64 24.11
CA ALA A 103 0.32 -34.21 22.93
C ALA A 103 0.95 -35.57 22.59
N LYS A 104 2.29 -35.65 22.59
CA LYS A 104 3.03 -36.90 22.33
C LYS A 104 2.92 -37.94 23.44
N TYR A 105 2.81 -37.49 24.68
CA TYR A 105 2.75 -38.36 25.85
C TYR A 105 1.42 -39.10 25.97
N VAL A 106 0.29 -38.46 25.58
CA VAL A 106 -1.05 -39.01 25.76
C VAL A 106 -1.41 -40.07 24.71
N ASP A 107 -1.10 -39.82 23.44
CA ASP A 107 -1.57 -40.64 22.31
C ASP A 107 -0.53 -40.90 21.23
N GLY A 108 0.74 -40.48 21.48
CA GLY A 108 1.86 -40.67 20.56
C GLY A 108 2.03 -39.52 19.58
N ASP A 109 3.12 -39.53 18.79
CA ASP A 109 3.43 -38.49 17.84
C ASP A 109 2.72 -38.75 16.50
N ALA A 110 1.58 -38.11 16.26
CA ALA A 110 0.88 -38.22 15.00
C ALA A 110 1.67 -37.68 13.80
N CYS A 111 2.73 -36.88 14.06
CA CYS A 111 3.62 -36.36 13.05
C CYS A 111 4.74 -37.35 12.61
N GLU A 112 4.93 -38.45 13.33
CA GLU A 112 5.94 -39.49 12.99
C GLU A 112 5.70 -40.08 11.58
N SER A 113 4.45 -40.22 11.20
CA SER A 113 4.05 -40.71 9.87
C SER A 113 4.29 -39.71 8.74
N GLN A 114 4.78 -38.50 9.03
CA GLN A 114 4.98 -37.38 8.10
C GLN A 114 3.72 -37.09 7.24
N PRO A 115 2.58 -36.83 7.85
CA PRO A 115 1.30 -36.72 7.12
C PRO A 115 1.18 -35.47 6.24
N CYS A 116 2.07 -34.47 6.44
CA CYS A 116 2.03 -33.20 5.70
C CYS A 116 2.80 -33.34 4.38
N ALA A 117 2.07 -33.27 3.27
CA ALA A 117 2.64 -33.31 1.93
C ALA A 117 3.41 -32.00 1.60
N HIS A 118 4.19 -32.04 0.50
CA HIS A 118 4.89 -30.89 -0.08
C HIS A 118 5.73 -30.08 0.91
N GLY A 119 6.34 -30.78 1.89
CA GLY A 119 7.21 -30.12 2.87
C GLY A 119 6.48 -29.23 3.90
N GLY A 120 5.18 -29.45 4.08
CA GLY A 120 4.42 -28.81 5.14
C GLY A 120 4.95 -29.17 6.53
N ARG A 121 4.95 -28.23 7.48
CA ARG A 121 5.37 -28.45 8.86
C ARG A 121 4.23 -29.08 9.64
N CYS A 122 4.44 -30.25 10.21
CA CYS A 122 3.51 -30.90 11.08
C CYS A 122 3.64 -30.36 12.52
N LYS A 123 2.52 -30.12 13.20
CA LYS A 123 2.43 -29.89 14.64
C LYS A 123 1.46 -30.90 15.23
N ASP A 124 1.96 -31.68 16.16
CA ASP A 124 1.22 -32.70 16.86
C ASP A 124 0.20 -32.09 17.85
N GLY A 125 -0.88 -32.80 18.11
CA GLY A 125 -1.95 -32.42 19.03
C GLY A 125 -2.74 -33.65 19.47
N ILE A 126 -3.42 -33.59 20.61
CA ILE A 126 -4.15 -34.71 21.20
C ILE A 126 -5.26 -35.21 20.23
N GLY A 127 -5.13 -36.44 19.75
CA GLY A 127 -6.07 -37.10 18.84
C GLY A 127 -6.08 -36.55 17.42
N THR A 128 -5.15 -35.64 17.07
CA THR A 128 -5.07 -35.01 15.74
C THR A 128 -3.72 -34.35 15.54
N TYR A 129 -3.48 -33.85 14.33
CA TYR A 129 -2.31 -33.01 14.01
C TYR A 129 -2.72 -31.83 13.13
N ASN A 130 -1.85 -30.83 13.04
CA ASN A 130 -2.05 -29.68 12.16
C ASN A 130 -0.88 -29.54 11.20
N CYS A 131 -1.17 -29.47 9.91
CA CYS A 131 -0.18 -29.16 8.89
C CYS A 131 -0.14 -27.67 8.58
N TYR A 132 1.02 -27.05 8.72
CA TYR A 132 1.32 -25.71 8.24
C TYR A 132 1.91 -25.82 6.84
N CYS A 133 1.10 -25.52 5.85
CA CYS A 133 1.48 -25.70 4.45
C CYS A 133 2.46 -24.62 4.01
N GLN A 134 3.35 -25.00 3.09
CA GLN A 134 4.16 -24.04 2.35
C GLN A 134 3.29 -23.24 1.37
N ASP A 135 3.80 -22.10 0.91
CA ASP A 135 3.17 -21.28 -0.12
C ASP A 135 2.84 -22.12 -1.37
N GLY A 136 1.62 -21.97 -1.88
CA GLY A 136 1.16 -22.73 -3.05
C GLY A 136 0.43 -24.04 -2.72
N TYR A 137 0.28 -24.38 -1.45
CA TYR A 137 -0.42 -25.61 -1.02
C TYR A 137 -1.48 -25.32 0.04
N LYS A 138 -2.54 -26.13 0.06
CA LYS A 138 -3.61 -26.09 1.05
C LYS A 138 -4.20 -27.49 1.30
N GLY A 139 -5.12 -27.55 2.25
CA GLY A 139 -5.78 -28.79 2.66
C GLY A 139 -5.23 -29.28 3.99
N PHE A 140 -5.91 -30.26 4.61
CA PHE A 140 -5.57 -30.76 5.94
C PHE A 140 -4.13 -31.31 5.99
N ASN A 141 -3.70 -32.00 4.92
CA ASN A 141 -2.35 -32.56 4.77
C ASN A 141 -1.51 -31.81 3.72
N CYS A 142 -1.85 -30.57 3.37
CA CYS A 142 -1.19 -29.79 2.33
C CYS A 142 -1.20 -30.47 0.94
N GLN A 143 -2.14 -31.36 0.69
CA GLN A 143 -2.22 -32.20 -0.51
C GLN A 143 -2.78 -31.49 -1.74
N VAL A 144 -3.41 -30.33 -1.55
CA VAL A 144 -4.06 -29.59 -2.64
C VAL A 144 -3.14 -28.49 -3.12
N VAL A 145 -2.69 -28.57 -4.36
CA VAL A 145 -1.96 -27.50 -5.03
C VAL A 145 -2.92 -26.33 -5.26
N ILE A 146 -2.59 -25.14 -4.78
CA ILE A 146 -3.30 -23.92 -5.13
C ILE A 146 -2.80 -23.54 -6.53
N PRO A 147 -3.66 -23.54 -7.58
CA PRO A 147 -3.22 -23.07 -8.87
C PRO A 147 -2.74 -21.62 -8.74
N GLU A 148 -1.62 -21.28 -9.37
CA GLU A 148 -1.12 -19.90 -9.48
C GLU A 148 -2.08 -19.11 -10.38
N LEU A 149 -3.24 -18.75 -9.85
CA LEU A 149 -4.16 -17.81 -10.50
C LEU A 149 -3.79 -16.38 -10.09
N CYS A 150 -4.32 -15.39 -10.81
CA CYS A 150 -4.03 -13.97 -10.57
C CYS A 150 -4.29 -13.51 -9.12
N GLU A 151 -5.13 -14.22 -8.37
CA GLU A 151 -5.43 -13.94 -6.96
C GLU A 151 -4.27 -14.28 -6.02
N ASN A 152 -3.36 -15.16 -6.43
CA ASN A 152 -2.18 -15.53 -5.67
C ASN A 152 -0.95 -14.83 -6.26
N LYS A 153 -0.38 -13.88 -5.51
CA LYS A 153 0.84 -13.13 -5.89
C LYS A 153 0.80 -12.63 -7.35
N ASN A 154 -0.38 -12.19 -7.82
CA ASN A 154 -0.61 -11.74 -9.20
C ASN A 154 -0.25 -12.81 -10.25
N GLY A 155 -0.43 -14.10 -9.94
CA GLY A 155 -0.05 -15.21 -10.82
C GLY A 155 1.45 -15.28 -11.16
N GLY A 156 2.29 -14.57 -10.41
CA GLY A 156 3.72 -14.38 -10.69
C GLY A 156 4.03 -13.32 -11.75
N CYS A 157 3.01 -12.71 -12.40
CA CYS A 157 3.18 -11.67 -13.41
C CYS A 157 3.83 -10.40 -12.84
N GLU A 158 4.70 -9.78 -13.63
CA GLU A 158 5.32 -8.50 -13.25
C GLU A 158 4.34 -7.33 -13.35
N HIS A 159 3.46 -7.30 -14.38
CA HIS A 159 2.41 -6.30 -14.49
C HIS A 159 1.04 -6.96 -14.45
N PHE A 160 0.34 -7.09 -15.54
CA PHE A 160 -1.05 -7.51 -15.57
C PHE A 160 -1.20 -9.03 -15.66
N CYS A 161 -2.18 -9.55 -14.94
CA CYS A 161 -2.50 -10.96 -14.89
C CYS A 161 -3.95 -11.18 -15.31
N ASN A 162 -4.15 -12.05 -16.29
CA ASN A 162 -5.45 -12.48 -16.76
C ASN A 162 -5.57 -14.01 -16.68
N VAL A 163 -6.74 -14.52 -16.34
CA VAL A 163 -7.02 -15.96 -16.35
C VAL A 163 -7.71 -16.32 -17.65
N VAL A 164 -7.02 -17.08 -18.51
CA VAL A 164 -7.57 -17.57 -19.78
C VAL A 164 -7.55 -19.09 -19.76
N ARG A 165 -8.72 -19.74 -19.92
CA ARG A 165 -8.87 -21.20 -19.93
C ARG A 165 -8.22 -21.88 -18.70
N ALA A 166 -8.44 -21.31 -17.51
CA ALA A 166 -7.89 -21.76 -16.23
C ALA A 166 -6.36 -21.72 -16.11
N SER A 167 -5.68 -21.01 -16.99
CA SER A 167 -4.24 -20.72 -16.90
C SER A 167 -4.00 -19.21 -16.77
N VAL A 168 -2.88 -18.86 -16.15
CA VAL A 168 -2.40 -17.47 -16.05
C VAL A 168 -1.84 -17.04 -17.38
N GLN A 169 -2.23 -15.85 -17.82
CA GLN A 169 -1.65 -15.13 -18.93
C GLN A 169 -1.22 -13.75 -18.46
N CYS A 170 0.09 -13.49 -18.49
CA CYS A 170 0.63 -12.18 -18.14
C CYS A 170 0.61 -11.24 -19.35
N SER A 171 0.48 -9.96 -19.09
CA SER A 171 0.64 -8.87 -20.06
C SER A 171 1.30 -7.66 -19.41
N CYS A 172 1.83 -6.77 -20.24
CA CYS A 172 2.66 -5.66 -19.78
C CYS A 172 1.99 -4.30 -20.00
N ALA A 173 2.40 -3.29 -19.23
CA ALA A 173 2.01 -1.91 -19.42
C ALA A 173 2.57 -1.33 -20.74
N ASP A 174 2.01 -0.20 -21.18
CA ASP A 174 2.43 0.47 -22.41
C ASP A 174 3.94 0.80 -22.39
N GLY A 175 4.63 0.47 -23.49
CA GLY A 175 6.09 0.62 -23.59
C GLY A 175 6.90 -0.56 -23.05
N TYR A 176 6.23 -1.62 -22.56
CA TYR A 176 6.84 -2.87 -22.14
C TYR A 176 6.33 -4.05 -22.98
N PHE A 177 7.11 -5.09 -23.08
CA PHE A 177 6.73 -6.36 -23.71
C PHE A 177 7.11 -7.55 -22.83
N LEU A 178 6.38 -8.63 -22.99
CA LEU A 178 6.56 -9.84 -22.19
C LEU A 178 7.89 -10.51 -22.54
N ALA A 179 8.68 -10.87 -21.54
CA ALA A 179 9.93 -11.59 -21.71
C ALA A 179 9.69 -13.08 -22.03
N SER A 180 10.75 -13.82 -22.30
CA SER A 180 10.71 -15.25 -22.66
C SER A 180 10.27 -16.17 -21.51
N ASP A 181 10.18 -15.66 -20.29
CA ASP A 181 9.66 -16.37 -19.11
C ASP A 181 8.13 -16.29 -19.00
N ASP A 182 7.44 -15.59 -19.92
CA ASP A 182 6.01 -15.33 -19.94
C ASP A 182 5.48 -14.62 -18.66
N LYS A 183 6.35 -14.01 -17.86
CA LYS A 183 6.02 -13.37 -16.58
C LYS A 183 6.59 -11.96 -16.43
N SER A 184 7.83 -11.75 -16.85
CA SER A 184 8.55 -10.48 -16.70
C SER A 184 8.22 -9.51 -17.82
N CYS A 185 8.26 -8.21 -17.53
CA CYS A 185 7.98 -7.13 -18.47
C CYS A 185 9.24 -6.33 -18.72
N ILE A 186 9.81 -6.45 -19.90
CA ILE A 186 11.03 -5.76 -20.32
C ILE A 186 10.74 -4.66 -21.33
N SER A 187 11.61 -3.68 -21.44
CA SER A 187 11.49 -2.59 -22.41
C SER A 187 12.85 -2.29 -23.04
N ASN A 188 12.85 -2.02 -24.33
CA ASN A 188 14.02 -1.51 -25.05
C ASN A 188 14.11 0.02 -25.00
N GLU A 189 13.08 0.69 -24.51
CA GLU A 189 13.03 2.15 -24.42
C GLU A 189 13.76 2.65 -23.17
N LYS A 190 14.61 3.66 -23.33
CA LYS A 190 15.28 4.32 -22.21
C LYS A 190 14.27 5.00 -21.27
N PHE A 191 13.23 5.58 -21.85
CA PHE A 191 12.21 6.37 -21.16
C PHE A 191 10.86 5.69 -21.22
N LYS A 192 10.61 4.79 -20.27
CA LYS A 192 9.39 3.98 -20.16
C LYS A 192 8.52 4.48 -19.02
N CYS A 193 7.21 4.19 -19.06
CA CYS A 193 6.32 4.62 -17.99
C CYS A 193 6.68 3.99 -16.64
N GLY A 194 6.42 4.69 -15.57
CA GLY A 194 6.52 4.20 -14.19
C GLY A 194 7.93 3.89 -13.70
N ALA A 195 8.96 4.10 -14.52
CA ALA A 195 10.34 3.83 -14.14
C ALA A 195 11.01 5.09 -13.58
N LEU A 196 11.80 4.93 -12.51
CA LEU A 196 12.73 5.95 -12.07
C LEU A 196 14.11 5.66 -12.69
N ILE A 197 14.70 6.66 -13.31
CA ILE A 197 16.04 6.52 -13.92
C ILE A 197 17.06 6.92 -12.88
N THR A 198 17.57 5.94 -12.15
CA THR A 198 18.72 6.09 -11.27
C THR A 198 19.98 5.94 -12.13
N GLU A 199 20.56 7.06 -12.55
CA GLU A 199 21.94 7.01 -13.02
C GLU A 199 22.83 6.76 -11.80
N ASN A 200 23.78 5.84 -11.89
CA ASN A 200 24.85 5.64 -10.90
C ASN A 200 25.84 6.83 -10.95
N VAL A 201 25.33 8.03 -10.92
CA VAL A 201 26.13 9.23 -10.77
C VAL A 201 26.17 9.54 -9.29
N ARG A 202 27.30 9.35 -8.65
CA ARG A 202 27.66 9.97 -7.38
C ARG A 202 27.77 11.50 -7.59
N SER A 203 26.71 12.13 -8.05
CA SER A 203 26.55 13.59 -7.98
C SER A 203 25.70 13.87 -6.76
N VAL A 204 26.36 14.16 -5.67
CA VAL A 204 25.75 14.83 -4.54
C VAL A 204 25.36 16.23 -5.03
N PHE A 205 24.12 16.40 -5.49
CA PHE A 205 23.55 17.73 -5.62
C PHE A 205 23.37 18.28 -4.20
N ARG A 206 24.37 19.01 -3.71
CA ARG A 206 24.15 19.91 -2.57
C ARG A 206 23.30 21.05 -3.09
N TYR A 207 22.00 20.99 -2.81
CA TYR A 207 21.14 22.15 -2.90
C TYR A 207 21.53 23.10 -1.76
N GLU A 208 22.43 24.03 -2.05
CA GLU A 208 22.72 25.14 -1.13
C GLU A 208 21.61 26.18 -1.31
N ARG A 209 20.66 26.18 -0.40
CA ARG A 209 19.68 27.27 -0.31
C ARG A 209 20.44 28.54 0.09
N ASN A 210 20.68 29.44 -0.88
CA ASN A 210 21.16 30.78 -0.62
C ASN A 210 20.08 31.55 0.16
N MET A 211 20.07 31.38 1.47
CA MET A 211 19.36 32.27 2.36
C MET A 211 20.19 33.55 2.42
N THR A 212 19.92 34.52 1.58
CA THR A 212 20.36 35.90 1.78
C THR A 212 19.63 36.49 2.97
N ALA A 213 19.99 36.05 4.15
CA ALA A 213 19.79 36.86 5.34
C ALA A 213 20.91 37.92 5.31
N ASN A 214 20.56 39.19 5.21
CA ASN A 214 21.47 40.29 5.44
C ASN A 214 22.01 40.24 6.88
N VAL A 215 23.05 39.43 7.07
CA VAL A 215 23.90 39.49 8.26
C VAL A 215 25.22 40.07 7.75
N THR A 216 25.44 41.32 8.10
CA THR A 216 26.74 41.99 8.00
C THR A 216 27.74 41.21 8.86
N MET A 217 28.52 40.32 8.24
CA MET A 217 29.66 39.66 8.88
C MET A 217 30.88 40.60 8.73
N ALA A 218 31.36 41.09 9.84
CA ALA A 218 32.68 41.67 9.93
C ALA A 218 33.75 40.55 9.80
N ASN A 219 34.62 40.69 8.85
CA ASN A 219 35.95 40.10 8.64
C ASN A 219 36.29 38.80 9.39
N MET A 220 36.24 37.67 8.68
CA MET A 220 37.09 36.51 8.94
C MET A 220 37.82 36.08 7.66
N THR A 221 39.16 36.16 7.72
CA THR A 221 40.06 35.60 6.71
C THR A 221 40.10 34.09 6.84
N VAL A 222 39.77 33.37 5.77
CA VAL A 222 39.92 31.90 5.68
C VAL A 222 41.21 31.61 4.93
N GLU A 223 42.20 31.08 5.62
CA GLU A 223 43.36 30.44 5.03
C GLU A 223 43.06 28.96 4.72
N ASN A 224 43.46 28.56 3.57
CA ASN A 224 43.48 27.24 2.92
C ASN A 224 43.24 26.00 3.81
N VAL A 225 42.13 25.27 3.57
CA VAL A 225 41.93 23.90 4.04
C VAL A 225 41.81 22.98 2.83
N THR A 226 42.74 22.06 2.74
CA THR A 226 42.81 20.99 1.75
C THR A 226 41.69 19.95 2.01
N MET A 227 41.10 19.47 0.91
CA MET A 227 39.99 18.53 0.87
C MET A 227 40.39 17.10 1.25
N GLU A 228 40.61 16.82 2.50
CA GLU A 228 40.53 15.43 3.04
C GLU A 228 40.05 15.50 4.49
N ASN A 229 38.91 14.84 4.76
CA ASN A 229 38.25 14.71 6.07
C ASN A 229 37.25 15.83 6.46
N VAL A 230 36.11 15.88 5.78
CA VAL A 230 34.90 16.49 6.35
C VAL A 230 33.89 15.39 6.63
N THR A 231 34.09 14.70 7.73
CA THR A 231 33.04 13.97 8.42
C THR A 231 32.81 14.64 9.76
N VAL A 232 31.59 15.17 9.93
CA VAL A 232 30.96 15.44 11.24
C VAL A 232 31.72 16.39 12.18
N GLU A 233 31.88 17.65 11.84
CA GLU A 233 32.22 18.71 12.83
C GLU A 233 31.42 20.00 12.65
N TYR A 234 30.11 19.88 12.37
CA TYR A 234 29.23 21.07 12.30
C TYR A 234 28.51 21.37 13.62
N MET A 235 28.83 20.70 14.72
CA MET A 235 28.09 20.85 15.99
C MET A 235 28.92 21.20 17.22
N THR A 236 30.19 21.56 17.07
CA THR A 236 31.03 21.91 18.25
C THR A 236 31.59 23.34 18.27
N GLY A 237 31.10 24.23 17.42
CA GLY A 237 31.59 25.60 17.28
C GLY A 237 30.93 26.66 18.19
N LEU A 238 30.27 26.30 19.27
CA LEU A 238 29.66 27.24 20.24
C LEU A 238 30.13 26.95 21.67
N ASN A 239 31.45 26.91 21.89
CA ASN A 239 32.01 27.09 23.22
C ASN A 239 32.56 28.53 23.30
N ALA A 240 31.72 29.46 23.75
CA ALA A 240 32.17 30.75 24.18
C ALA A 240 32.87 30.58 25.54
N THR A 241 34.18 30.64 25.55
CA THR A 241 34.99 30.70 26.74
C THR A 241 34.85 32.10 27.33
N ILE A 242 34.14 32.23 28.42
CA ILE A 242 34.16 33.44 29.25
C ILE A 242 35.32 33.27 30.24
N ASN A 243 36.45 33.91 29.94
CA ASN A 243 37.46 34.17 30.97
C ASN A 243 37.10 35.49 31.66
N GLY A 244 36.68 35.37 32.90
CA GLY A 244 36.51 36.48 33.78
C GLY A 244 37.82 36.93 34.38
N THR A 245 37.97 38.22 34.56
CA THR A 245 38.82 38.79 35.61
C THR A 245 37.98 39.83 36.34
N GLU A 246 38.04 39.70 37.66
CA GLU A 246 37.38 40.46 38.68
C GLU A 246 37.66 42.00 38.58
N GLN A 247 36.62 42.81 38.88
CA GLN A 247 36.80 43.83 39.93
C GLN A 247 35.40 44.22 40.44
N ARG A 248 35.34 44.24 41.79
CA ARG A 248 34.22 44.68 42.61
C ARG A 248 33.99 46.18 42.48
N ASP A 249 32.71 46.60 42.43
CA ASP A 249 32.25 47.70 43.27
C ASP A 249 30.76 47.53 43.56
N VAL A 250 30.46 47.73 44.83
CA VAL A 250 29.16 47.64 45.52
C VAL A 250 28.38 48.91 45.31
N LEU A 251 27.11 48.83 44.96
CA LEU A 251 26.09 49.78 45.41
C LEU A 251 24.67 49.16 45.26
N ASP A 252 23.88 49.43 46.27
CA ASP A 252 22.59 48.89 46.68
C ASP A 252 21.39 49.15 45.75
N VAL A 253 20.55 48.18 45.58
CA VAL A 253 19.07 47.95 45.65
C VAL A 253 18.10 49.11 45.32
N PRO A 254 16.91 48.91 44.63
CA PRO A 254 15.87 47.97 45.09
C PRO A 254 15.13 47.15 44.02
N SER A 255 14.73 46.00 44.49
CA SER A 255 13.62 45.12 44.13
C SER A 255 12.49 45.71 43.27
N SER A 256 12.22 45.10 42.10
CA SER A 256 10.90 44.58 41.69
C SER A 256 10.90 44.01 40.27
N ALA A 257 10.13 42.92 40.09
CA ALA A 257 9.72 42.29 38.88
C ALA A 257 10.73 41.28 38.23
N GLU A 258 10.62 40.05 38.67
CA GLU A 258 11.05 38.85 37.94
C GLU A 258 10.29 38.76 36.61
N THR A 259 10.97 39.05 35.52
CA THR A 259 10.57 38.57 34.18
C THR A 259 11.30 37.26 33.93
N VAL A 260 10.62 36.15 34.18
CA VAL A 260 11.11 34.81 33.85
C VAL A 260 11.16 34.71 32.34
N LEU A 261 12.34 34.84 31.78
CA LEU A 261 12.62 34.41 30.39
C LEU A 261 12.50 32.88 30.33
N PRO A 262 11.65 32.32 29.47
CA PRO A 262 11.56 30.88 29.35
C PRO A 262 12.89 30.32 28.83
N ARG A 263 13.46 29.40 29.58
CA ARG A 263 14.63 28.60 29.18
C ARG A 263 14.26 27.82 27.93
N VAL A 264 14.72 28.26 26.75
CA VAL A 264 14.56 27.52 25.50
C VAL A 264 15.43 26.28 25.60
N THR A 265 14.81 25.13 25.80
CA THR A 265 15.52 23.84 25.80
C THR A 265 15.85 23.44 24.36
N GLU A 266 16.93 22.70 24.19
CA GLU A 266 17.40 22.18 22.90
C GLU A 266 16.29 21.43 22.15
N GLN A 267 15.38 20.77 22.85
CA GLN A 267 14.16 20.16 22.30
C GLN A 267 13.19 21.19 21.68
N THR A 268 13.13 22.43 22.19
CA THR A 268 12.29 23.49 21.62
C THR A 268 12.86 24.03 20.32
N ILE A 269 14.19 24.08 20.19
CA ILE A 269 14.88 24.47 18.94
C ILE A 269 14.74 23.38 17.88
N ILE A 270 14.90 22.10 18.26
CA ILE A 270 14.69 20.95 17.36
C ILE A 270 13.23 20.86 16.90
N SER A 271 12.27 21.12 17.80
CA SER A 271 10.84 21.16 17.42
C SER A 271 10.46 22.37 16.56
N GLN A 272 11.16 23.50 16.68
CA GLN A 272 10.97 24.65 15.80
C GLN A 272 11.65 24.45 14.43
N MET A 273 12.78 23.73 14.35
CA MET A 273 13.40 23.34 13.07
C MET A 273 12.64 22.21 12.37
N ALA A 274 12.01 21.30 13.12
CA ALA A 274 11.14 20.25 12.56
C ALA A 274 9.79 20.81 12.03
N GLY A 275 9.49 22.09 12.24
CA GLY A 275 8.25 22.75 11.81
C GLY A 275 8.22 23.25 10.36
N MET A 276 9.21 22.92 9.52
CA MET A 276 9.29 23.37 8.12
C MET A 276 9.05 22.23 7.14
N THR A 277 8.06 21.41 7.35
CA THR A 277 7.72 20.32 6.44
C THR A 277 6.43 20.60 5.65
N ARG A 278 6.40 20.25 4.40
CA ARG A 278 5.66 20.73 3.24
C ARG A 278 4.89 19.56 2.61
N ILE A 279 3.83 19.72 1.86
CA ILE A 279 2.60 18.90 1.85
C ILE A 279 2.37 18.63 3.32
N VAL A 280 1.35 18.88 3.99
CA VAL A 280 1.37 18.86 5.45
C VAL A 280 2.26 17.72 5.98
N ASN A 281 3.53 18.06 6.36
CA ASN A 281 4.57 17.12 6.78
C ASN A 281 5.03 16.05 5.71
N GLY A 282 5.01 16.39 4.42
CA GLY A 282 5.69 15.66 3.35
C GLY A 282 7.20 15.91 3.31
N GLU A 283 7.86 15.41 2.31
CA GLU A 283 9.28 15.62 2.01
C GLU A 283 9.46 16.23 0.62
N ASP A 284 10.56 16.93 0.38
CA ASP A 284 10.91 17.39 -0.96
C ASP A 284 11.02 16.18 -1.89
N CYS A 285 10.42 16.22 -3.08
CA CYS A 285 10.62 15.18 -4.08
C CYS A 285 11.85 15.52 -4.91
N PRO A 286 12.98 14.80 -4.76
CA PRO A 286 14.19 15.13 -5.47
C PRO A 286 13.99 15.11 -6.99
N PRO A 287 14.74 15.92 -7.76
CA PRO A 287 14.63 15.95 -9.21
C PRO A 287 14.75 14.58 -9.85
N GLY A 288 13.71 14.19 -10.62
CA GLY A 288 13.62 12.89 -11.27
C GLY A 288 13.02 11.76 -10.43
N GLU A 289 12.58 12.01 -9.19
CA GLU A 289 11.89 11.00 -8.36
C GLU A 289 10.35 11.10 -8.41
N CYS A 290 9.81 12.22 -8.94
CA CYS A 290 8.39 12.39 -9.26
C CYS A 290 8.21 12.80 -10.73
N PRO A 291 8.78 12.08 -11.73
CA PRO A 291 8.90 12.57 -13.09
C PRO A 291 7.55 12.64 -13.84
N TRP A 292 6.50 12.05 -13.31
CA TRP A 292 5.13 12.09 -13.84
C TRP A 292 4.33 13.31 -13.39
N GLN A 293 4.91 14.16 -12.54
CA GLN A 293 4.24 15.37 -12.06
C GLN A 293 4.08 16.39 -13.17
N ALA A 294 2.88 16.95 -13.29
CA ALA A 294 2.58 18.13 -14.09
C ALA A 294 2.04 19.23 -13.18
N LEU A 295 2.41 20.49 -13.45
CA LEU A 295 1.89 21.68 -12.77
C LEU A 295 1.04 22.47 -13.77
N LEU A 296 -0.20 22.83 -13.39
CA LEU A 296 -1.10 23.65 -14.19
C LEU A 296 -0.98 25.10 -13.71
N LEU A 297 -0.59 26.01 -14.61
CA LEU A 297 -0.35 27.43 -14.34
C LEU A 297 -1.35 28.28 -15.13
N ASN A 298 -1.94 29.28 -14.46
CA ASN A 298 -2.81 30.25 -15.08
C ASN A 298 -2.01 31.31 -15.89
N GLU A 299 -2.70 32.32 -16.42
CA GLU A 299 -2.07 33.40 -17.19
C GLU A 299 -1.12 34.28 -16.35
N ASP A 300 -1.27 34.27 -15.03
CA ASP A 300 -0.41 35.02 -14.07
C ASP A 300 0.73 34.14 -13.54
N ASP A 301 1.06 33.03 -14.19
CA ASP A 301 2.06 32.04 -13.78
C ASP A 301 1.84 31.44 -12.37
N GLN A 302 0.58 31.47 -11.89
CA GLN A 302 0.21 30.90 -10.60
C GLN A 302 -0.24 29.45 -10.77
N GLY A 303 0.40 28.55 -10.03
CA GLY A 303 -0.02 27.16 -9.94
C GLY A 303 -1.38 27.04 -9.24
N PHE A 304 -2.32 26.34 -9.87
CA PHE A 304 -3.65 26.15 -9.30
C PHE A 304 -4.06 24.67 -9.13
N CYS A 305 -3.48 23.78 -9.91
CA CYS A 305 -3.72 22.34 -9.87
C CYS A 305 -2.49 21.56 -10.34
N GLY A 306 -2.48 20.28 -10.01
CA GLY A 306 -1.53 19.30 -10.54
C GLY A 306 -2.13 18.44 -11.65
N GLY A 307 -1.30 17.55 -12.19
CA GLY A 307 -1.69 16.53 -13.15
C GLY A 307 -0.68 15.40 -13.22
N THR A 308 -1.05 14.33 -13.90
CA THR A 308 -0.21 13.14 -14.10
C THR A 308 0.07 12.96 -15.60
N ILE A 309 1.32 12.84 -15.99
CA ILE A 309 1.71 12.53 -17.37
C ILE A 309 1.33 11.06 -17.64
N LEU A 310 0.52 10.81 -18.68
CA LEU A 310 0.18 9.46 -19.13
C LEU A 310 0.94 9.04 -20.39
N ASN A 311 1.16 9.97 -21.32
CA ASN A 311 1.96 9.76 -22.52
C ASN A 311 2.48 11.12 -23.06
N GLU A 312 3.06 11.12 -24.24
CA GLU A 312 3.65 12.33 -24.87
C GLU A 312 2.66 13.50 -25.06
N TYR A 313 1.36 13.25 -25.08
CA TYR A 313 0.34 14.26 -25.39
C TYR A 313 -0.71 14.44 -24.30
N ILE A 314 -0.84 13.50 -23.36
CA ILE A 314 -1.98 13.43 -22.45
C ILE A 314 -1.56 13.59 -21.00
N ILE A 315 -2.16 14.56 -20.33
CA ILE A 315 -2.12 14.75 -18.89
C ILE A 315 -3.47 14.37 -18.30
N LEU A 316 -3.45 13.58 -17.26
CA LEU A 316 -4.61 13.21 -16.43
C LEU A 316 -4.71 14.19 -15.26
N THR A 317 -5.90 14.72 -14.99
CA THR A 317 -6.15 15.64 -13.88
C THR A 317 -7.60 15.54 -13.39
N ALA A 318 -7.98 16.36 -12.42
CA ALA A 318 -9.34 16.45 -11.90
C ALA A 318 -10.22 17.37 -12.78
N ALA A 319 -11.50 17.03 -12.92
CA ALA A 319 -12.45 17.86 -13.69
C ALA A 319 -12.71 19.22 -13.02
N HIS A 320 -12.70 19.28 -11.68
CA HIS A 320 -12.92 20.54 -10.97
C HIS A 320 -11.82 21.57 -11.26
N CYS A 321 -10.60 21.15 -11.55
CA CYS A 321 -9.51 22.03 -11.95
C CYS A 321 -9.83 22.80 -13.23
N MET A 322 -10.58 22.20 -14.15
CA MET A 322 -10.88 22.80 -15.45
C MET A 322 -11.83 24.00 -15.37
N ASN A 323 -12.43 24.23 -14.23
CA ASN A 323 -13.29 25.40 -13.97
C ASN A 323 -12.56 26.56 -13.27
N GLN A 324 -11.30 26.37 -12.84
CA GLN A 324 -10.55 27.37 -12.09
C GLN A 324 -9.88 28.41 -12.99
N SER A 325 -9.50 28.04 -14.22
CA SER A 325 -8.94 28.95 -15.19
C SER A 325 -9.50 28.68 -16.59
N GLN A 326 -9.70 29.73 -17.39
CA GLN A 326 -10.11 29.62 -18.78
C GLN A 326 -8.94 29.32 -19.70
N TYR A 327 -7.81 29.94 -19.44
CA TYR A 327 -6.55 29.79 -20.18
C TYR A 327 -5.48 29.37 -19.18
N PHE A 328 -4.74 28.34 -19.53
CA PHE A 328 -3.66 27.83 -18.71
C PHE A 328 -2.69 27.04 -19.59
N TYR A 329 -1.50 26.83 -19.08
CA TYR A 329 -0.51 25.97 -19.68
C TYR A 329 -0.01 24.92 -18.67
N VAL A 330 0.74 23.96 -19.15
CA VAL A 330 1.25 22.83 -18.35
C VAL A 330 2.76 22.93 -18.28
N LYS A 331 3.30 23.02 -17.07
CA LYS A 331 4.73 22.95 -16.80
C LYS A 331 5.11 21.56 -16.34
N LEU A 332 6.17 21.01 -16.89
CA LEU A 332 6.68 19.66 -16.68
C LEU A 332 8.15 19.72 -16.28
N GLY A 333 8.60 18.78 -15.47
CA GLY A 333 9.99 18.71 -15.00
C GLY A 333 10.34 19.78 -13.98
N GLU A 334 9.34 20.46 -13.41
CA GLU A 334 9.50 21.50 -12.38
C GLU A 334 9.85 20.87 -11.04
N PHE A 335 10.84 21.48 -10.36
CA PHE A 335 11.23 21.10 -9.01
C PHE A 335 11.11 22.27 -8.04
N ASP A 336 11.67 23.45 -8.37
CA ASP A 336 11.53 24.66 -7.56
C ASP A 336 11.07 25.84 -8.42
N THR A 337 9.83 26.27 -8.26
CA THR A 337 9.20 27.34 -9.03
C THR A 337 9.92 28.70 -8.95
N LEU A 338 10.86 28.85 -8.01
CA LEU A 338 11.69 30.06 -7.88
C LEU A 338 13.04 29.95 -8.59
N VAL A 339 13.41 28.77 -9.07
CA VAL A 339 14.72 28.49 -9.70
C VAL A 339 14.48 27.84 -11.04
N THR A 340 15.19 28.28 -12.07
CA THR A 340 15.17 27.60 -13.37
C THR A 340 16.34 26.65 -13.45
N GLU A 341 16.07 25.34 -13.35
CA GLU A 341 17.11 24.29 -13.42
C GLU A 341 17.45 23.91 -14.88
N GLY A 342 16.61 24.30 -15.85
CA GLY A 342 16.77 23.97 -17.26
C GLY A 342 16.19 22.61 -17.65
N ASN A 343 15.45 21.99 -16.74
CA ASN A 343 14.75 20.71 -16.95
C ASN A 343 13.27 20.92 -17.30
N GLU A 344 12.78 22.12 -17.06
CA GLU A 344 11.38 22.51 -17.17
C GLU A 344 10.97 22.66 -18.62
N VAL A 345 9.76 22.26 -18.90
CA VAL A 345 9.19 22.36 -20.25
C VAL A 345 7.74 22.82 -20.17
N ASP A 346 7.45 23.96 -20.77
CA ASP A 346 6.10 24.47 -20.88
C ASP A 346 5.39 23.91 -22.11
N ARG A 347 4.12 23.56 -21.94
CA ARG A 347 3.25 23.03 -23.00
C ARG A 347 1.90 23.71 -22.99
N THR A 348 1.51 24.22 -24.15
CA THR A 348 0.19 24.79 -24.37
C THR A 348 -0.85 23.70 -24.52
N VAL A 349 -2.06 23.98 -24.05
CA VAL A 349 -3.20 23.06 -24.10
C VAL A 349 -3.94 23.20 -25.44
N GLU A 350 -4.18 22.09 -26.12
CA GLU A 350 -4.99 22.04 -27.36
C GLU A 350 -6.46 21.72 -27.06
N THR A 351 -6.70 20.69 -26.24
CA THR A 351 -8.06 20.17 -25.97
C THR A 351 -8.15 19.67 -24.54
N ILE A 352 -9.27 19.96 -23.92
CA ILE A 352 -9.63 19.42 -22.60
C ILE A 352 -10.86 18.53 -22.78
N VAL A 353 -10.84 17.36 -22.16
CA VAL A 353 -11.97 16.43 -22.11
C VAL A 353 -12.33 16.16 -20.66
N THR A 354 -13.52 16.61 -20.25
CA THR A 354 -14.07 16.30 -18.93
C THR A 354 -15.05 15.15 -19.02
N HIS A 355 -15.18 14.39 -17.93
CA HIS A 355 -16.12 13.29 -17.87
C HIS A 355 -17.57 13.81 -17.91
N LEU A 356 -18.41 13.26 -18.81
CA LEU A 356 -19.80 13.72 -19.06
C LEU A 356 -20.66 13.75 -17.76
N ARG A 357 -20.40 12.83 -16.83
CA ARG A 357 -21.15 12.72 -15.59
C ARG A 357 -20.41 13.34 -14.40
N TYR A 358 -19.51 14.27 -14.64
CA TYR A 358 -18.90 15.04 -13.56
C TYR A 358 -19.96 15.90 -12.85
N GLN A 359 -19.96 15.86 -11.53
CA GLN A 359 -20.90 16.63 -10.69
C GLN A 359 -20.10 17.55 -9.74
N PRO A 360 -20.09 18.86 -9.97
CA PRO A 360 -19.30 19.82 -9.17
C PRO A 360 -19.62 19.79 -7.68
N ASN A 361 -20.90 19.64 -7.32
CA ASN A 361 -21.34 19.70 -5.91
C ASN A 361 -20.95 18.48 -5.07
N THR A 362 -20.61 17.38 -5.70
CA THR A 362 -20.30 16.10 -5.02
C THR A 362 -18.97 15.51 -5.44
N TYR A 363 -18.24 16.18 -6.33
CA TYR A 363 -17.00 15.69 -6.96
C TYR A 363 -17.16 14.30 -7.62
N HIS A 364 -18.39 13.91 -7.95
CA HIS A 364 -18.63 12.61 -8.57
C HIS A 364 -18.03 12.60 -9.99
N ASN A 365 -17.25 11.57 -10.32
CA ASN A 365 -16.52 11.45 -11.59
C ASN A 365 -15.59 12.65 -11.87
N ASP A 366 -14.84 13.04 -10.85
CA ASP A 366 -13.90 14.16 -10.91
C ASP A 366 -12.62 13.75 -11.65
N ILE A 367 -12.69 13.76 -12.97
CA ILE A 367 -11.61 13.34 -13.87
C ILE A 367 -11.67 14.10 -15.18
N ALA A 368 -10.51 14.50 -15.68
CA ALA A 368 -10.33 15.15 -16.97
C ALA A 368 -9.03 14.71 -17.65
N LEU A 369 -9.01 14.79 -18.97
CA LEU A 369 -7.83 14.63 -19.80
C LEU A 369 -7.50 15.95 -20.48
N ILE A 370 -6.22 16.33 -20.44
CA ILE A 370 -5.68 17.48 -21.15
C ILE A 370 -4.83 16.95 -22.30
N LYS A 371 -5.15 17.37 -23.54
CA LYS A 371 -4.31 17.14 -24.69
C LYS A 371 -3.40 18.34 -24.91
N LEU A 372 -2.12 18.10 -24.95
CA LEU A 372 -1.09 19.09 -25.27
C LEU A 372 -1.03 19.38 -26.77
N ALA A 373 -0.74 20.61 -27.14
CA ALA A 373 -0.62 21.04 -28.53
C ALA A 373 0.63 20.46 -29.22
N THR A 374 1.68 20.22 -28.45
CA THR A 374 2.95 19.64 -28.92
C THR A 374 3.37 18.49 -28.01
N PRO A 375 4.04 17.45 -28.55
CA PRO A 375 4.42 16.31 -27.75
C PRO A 375 5.49 16.66 -26.71
N ILE A 376 5.46 15.93 -25.62
CA ILE A 376 6.51 15.92 -24.60
C ILE A 376 7.69 15.11 -25.14
N LYS A 377 8.89 15.61 -24.93
CA LYS A 377 10.10 14.82 -25.08
C LYS A 377 10.49 14.29 -23.69
N PHE A 378 10.43 12.99 -23.52
CA PHE A 378 10.75 12.37 -22.23
C PHE A 378 12.24 12.53 -21.87
N SER A 379 12.48 12.69 -20.59
CA SER A 379 13.80 12.80 -19.96
C SER A 379 13.76 12.10 -18.59
N ARG A 380 14.86 12.07 -17.85
CA ARG A 380 14.85 11.56 -16.48
C ARG A 380 13.92 12.35 -15.54
N TYR A 381 13.61 13.60 -15.89
CA TYR A 381 12.78 14.51 -15.08
C TYR A 381 11.32 14.54 -15.55
N ILE A 382 11.03 14.03 -16.73
CA ILE A 382 9.71 14.06 -17.37
C ILE A 382 9.43 12.68 -17.94
N LEU A 383 8.67 11.88 -17.22
CA LEU A 383 8.27 10.51 -17.59
C LEU A 383 6.80 10.27 -17.25
N PRO A 384 6.10 9.43 -17.99
CA PRO A 384 4.72 9.06 -17.66
C PRO A 384 4.66 8.07 -16.50
N ALA A 385 3.60 8.14 -15.69
CA ALA A 385 3.18 7.03 -14.85
C ALA A 385 2.48 5.97 -15.71
N CYS A 386 2.61 4.68 -15.36
CA CYS A 386 1.91 3.63 -16.08
C CYS A 386 0.42 3.64 -15.76
N LEU A 387 -0.42 3.49 -16.78
CA LEU A 387 -1.86 3.29 -16.61
C LEU A 387 -2.12 1.81 -16.31
N PRO A 388 -2.70 1.44 -15.15
CA PRO A 388 -2.97 0.06 -14.84
C PRO A 388 -4.19 -0.48 -15.59
N GLU A 389 -4.32 -1.81 -15.65
CA GLU A 389 -5.59 -2.46 -15.92
C GLU A 389 -6.49 -2.45 -14.67
N GLN A 390 -7.82 -2.50 -14.87
CA GLN A 390 -8.77 -2.36 -13.77
C GLN A 390 -8.57 -3.40 -12.69
N ASP A 391 -8.53 -4.68 -13.06
CA ASP A 391 -8.42 -5.81 -12.13
C ASP A 391 -7.09 -5.77 -11.36
N PHE A 392 -6.00 -5.48 -12.05
CA PHE A 392 -4.69 -5.33 -11.43
C PHE A 392 -4.67 -4.18 -10.43
N ALA A 393 -5.26 -3.03 -10.78
CA ALA A 393 -5.33 -1.89 -9.87
C ALA A 393 -6.14 -2.23 -8.60
N GLU A 394 -7.31 -2.87 -8.75
CA GLU A 394 -8.21 -3.15 -7.63
C GLU A 394 -7.75 -4.32 -6.74
N LYS A 395 -7.16 -5.36 -7.34
CA LYS A 395 -6.78 -6.60 -6.64
C LYS A 395 -5.33 -6.59 -6.15
N VAL A 396 -4.45 -5.81 -6.79
CA VAL A 396 -3.00 -5.81 -6.49
C VAL A 396 -2.54 -4.46 -5.97
N LEU A 397 -2.72 -3.36 -6.75
CA LEU A 397 -2.17 -2.06 -6.37
C LEU A 397 -2.85 -1.46 -5.14
N MET A 398 -4.18 -1.48 -5.08
CA MET A 398 -4.92 -0.93 -3.93
C MET A 398 -4.88 -1.82 -2.68
N ASN A 399 -4.27 -3.00 -2.76
CA ASN A 399 -3.93 -3.87 -1.64
C ASN A 399 -2.47 -3.73 -1.19
N GLN A 400 -1.68 -2.84 -1.84
CA GLN A 400 -0.39 -2.43 -1.28
C GLN A 400 -0.63 -1.60 0.00
N PRO A 401 0.34 -1.53 0.91
CA PRO A 401 0.16 -0.79 2.17
C PRO A 401 -0.13 0.69 1.95
N ASP A 402 0.45 1.28 0.90
CA ASP A 402 0.39 2.71 0.64
C ASP A 402 0.53 3.05 -0.84
N GLY A 403 0.32 4.33 -1.14
CA GLY A 403 0.66 4.99 -2.39
C GLY A 403 1.40 6.30 -2.10
N MET A 404 1.85 6.97 -3.15
CA MET A 404 2.57 8.23 -3.06
C MET A 404 1.80 9.32 -3.79
N VAL A 405 1.63 10.46 -3.14
CA VAL A 405 1.11 11.70 -3.74
C VAL A 405 2.23 12.71 -3.90
N SER A 406 2.15 13.55 -4.92
CA SER A 406 3.11 14.65 -5.13
C SER A 406 2.41 15.90 -5.65
N GLY A 407 3.01 17.07 -5.39
CA GLY A 407 2.48 18.34 -5.86
C GLY A 407 3.13 19.57 -5.23
N PHE A 408 2.64 20.74 -5.65
CA PHE A 408 3.05 22.07 -5.19
C PHE A 408 2.00 22.75 -4.32
N GLY A 409 1.12 21.96 -3.71
CA GLY A 409 0.01 22.48 -2.92
C GLY A 409 0.44 23.21 -1.64
N ARG A 410 -0.54 23.69 -0.90
CA ARG A 410 -0.31 24.46 0.32
C ARG A 410 0.38 23.63 1.39
N LEU A 411 1.26 24.28 2.12
CA LEU A 411 2.05 23.69 3.20
C LEU A 411 1.24 23.43 4.48
N GLY A 412 -0.06 23.58 4.40
CA GLY A 412 -1.05 23.41 5.45
C GLY A 412 -2.23 24.34 5.26
N GLU A 413 -3.27 24.13 6.06
CA GLU A 413 -4.48 24.93 5.99
C GLU A 413 -4.18 26.42 6.22
N GLY A 414 -4.52 27.27 5.23
CA GLY A 414 -4.25 28.71 5.25
C GLY A 414 -2.78 29.11 5.03
N ARG A 415 -1.85 28.16 4.80
CA ARG A 415 -0.44 28.47 4.48
C ARG A 415 -0.23 28.74 2.98
N GLN A 416 0.96 29.23 2.63
CA GLN A 416 1.36 29.45 1.25
C GLN A 416 1.57 28.12 0.49
N PRO A 417 1.39 28.09 -0.83
CA PRO A 417 1.81 26.97 -1.67
C PRO A 417 3.31 26.68 -1.55
N SER A 418 3.70 25.44 -1.79
CA SER A 418 5.11 25.08 -1.86
C SER A 418 5.74 25.59 -3.14
N THR A 419 6.94 26.14 -3.04
CA THR A 419 7.77 26.45 -4.20
C THR A 419 8.50 25.22 -4.71
N ILE A 420 8.81 24.28 -3.82
CA ILE A 420 9.53 23.03 -4.12
C ILE A 420 8.51 21.90 -4.24
N LEU A 421 8.67 21.04 -5.25
CA LEU A 421 7.84 19.85 -5.43
C LEU A 421 7.94 18.95 -4.20
N GLN A 422 6.78 18.60 -3.67
CA GLN A 422 6.65 17.77 -2.49
C GLN A 422 6.14 16.38 -2.85
N ARG A 423 6.47 15.38 -2.02
CA ARG A 423 5.86 14.07 -2.05
C ARG A 423 5.48 13.59 -0.65
N LEU A 424 4.52 12.70 -0.58
CA LEU A 424 4.06 12.08 0.64
C LEU A 424 3.58 10.66 0.36
N THR A 425 4.08 9.70 1.12
CA THR A 425 3.51 8.35 1.16
C THR A 425 2.25 8.37 2.03
N VAL A 426 1.14 7.86 1.50
CA VAL A 426 -0.17 7.83 2.17
C VAL A 426 -0.72 6.40 2.19
N PRO A 427 -1.06 5.84 3.37
CA PRO A 427 -1.67 4.52 3.45
C PRO A 427 -3.08 4.52 2.88
N TYR A 428 -3.49 3.42 2.25
CA TYR A 428 -4.86 3.20 1.85
C TYR A 428 -5.77 3.03 3.06
N VAL A 429 -6.90 3.74 3.07
CA VAL A 429 -7.86 3.68 4.17
C VAL A 429 -8.99 2.71 3.83
N ASN A 430 -9.32 1.84 4.79
CA ASN A 430 -10.45 0.93 4.62
C ASN A 430 -11.74 1.70 4.28
N ARG A 431 -12.53 1.17 3.34
CA ARG A 431 -13.75 1.85 2.87
C ARG A 431 -14.75 2.17 3.98
N LYS A 432 -14.89 1.32 4.99
CA LYS A 432 -15.79 1.58 6.12
C LYS A 432 -15.31 2.80 6.92
N THR A 433 -14.03 2.84 7.28
CA THR A 433 -13.41 3.97 7.98
C THR A 433 -13.51 5.25 7.15
N CYS A 434 -13.28 5.17 5.83
CA CYS A 434 -13.42 6.28 4.89
C CYS A 434 -14.86 6.86 4.89
N LEU A 435 -15.88 6.02 4.89
CA LEU A 435 -17.29 6.44 4.94
C LEU A 435 -17.67 7.04 6.30
N GLU A 436 -17.12 6.52 7.39
CA GLU A 436 -17.38 7.01 8.76
C GLU A 436 -16.65 8.31 9.08
N SER A 437 -15.57 8.63 8.36
CA SER A 437 -14.76 9.83 8.60
C SER A 437 -15.41 11.13 8.12
N THR A 438 -16.44 11.06 7.26
CA THR A 438 -17.04 12.24 6.64
C THR A 438 -18.56 12.12 6.50
N ALA A 439 -19.25 13.25 6.63
CA ALA A 439 -20.69 13.35 6.31
C ALA A 439 -20.94 13.46 4.79
N LEU A 440 -19.90 13.73 3.99
CA LEU A 440 -20.01 13.85 2.55
C LEU A 440 -20.08 12.48 1.88
N LYS A 441 -20.72 12.40 0.74
CA LYS A 441 -20.96 11.13 0.05
C LYS A 441 -19.73 10.64 -0.69
N ILE A 442 -19.11 9.56 -0.19
CA ILE A 442 -18.04 8.83 -0.88
C ILE A 442 -18.65 7.82 -1.85
N SER A 443 -18.41 8.00 -3.14
CA SER A 443 -18.91 7.08 -4.17
C SER A 443 -18.04 5.83 -4.31
N ALA A 444 -18.53 4.83 -5.07
CA ALA A 444 -17.74 3.64 -5.42
C ALA A 444 -16.57 3.94 -6.39
N ARG A 445 -16.47 5.18 -6.86
CA ARG A 445 -15.41 5.67 -7.75
C ARG A 445 -14.41 6.58 -7.04
N MET A 446 -14.46 6.58 -5.71
CA MET A 446 -13.57 7.32 -4.82
C MET A 446 -12.97 6.37 -3.80
N PHE A 447 -11.78 6.68 -3.33
CA PHE A 447 -11.17 6.04 -2.18
C PHE A 447 -10.53 7.09 -1.27
N CYS A 448 -10.27 6.71 -0.02
CA CYS A 448 -9.53 7.54 0.93
C CYS A 448 -8.12 7.00 1.11
N ALA A 449 -7.16 7.89 1.28
CA ALA A 449 -5.82 7.58 1.74
C ALA A 449 -5.33 8.69 2.68
N GLY A 450 -4.46 8.34 3.63
CA GLY A 450 -3.94 9.28 4.62
C GLY A 450 -3.86 8.68 6.02
N TYR A 451 -3.51 9.51 6.98
CA TYR A 451 -3.27 9.14 8.37
C TYR A 451 -4.38 9.63 9.29
N ASP A 452 -4.73 8.86 10.32
CA ASP A 452 -5.75 9.24 11.30
C ASP A 452 -5.25 10.28 12.31
N SER A 453 -4.06 10.01 12.88
CA SER A 453 -3.52 10.76 14.02
C SER A 453 -2.30 11.61 13.69
N ILE A 454 -1.67 11.33 12.56
CA ILE A 454 -0.48 12.07 12.10
C ILE A 454 -0.95 13.15 11.13
N ALA A 455 -0.55 14.40 11.37
CA ALA A 455 -0.89 15.53 10.53
C ALA A 455 -0.12 15.47 9.18
N LYS A 456 -0.47 14.51 8.32
CA LYS A 456 0.10 14.29 6.97
C LYS A 456 -1.02 14.09 5.97
N ASP A 457 -1.10 14.97 4.95
CA ASP A 457 -2.14 14.90 3.92
C ASP A 457 -1.75 15.71 2.67
N ALA A 458 -2.39 15.43 1.53
CA ALA A 458 -2.45 16.34 0.40
C ALA A 458 -3.28 17.58 0.75
N CYS A 459 -2.97 18.74 0.18
CA CYS A 459 -3.63 19.98 0.51
C CYS A 459 -4.08 20.74 -0.75
N GLN A 460 -4.68 21.91 -0.53
CA GLN A 460 -5.16 22.78 -1.60
C GLN A 460 -4.01 23.19 -2.53
N GLY A 461 -4.18 22.95 -3.84
CA GLY A 461 -3.15 23.12 -4.87
C GLY A 461 -2.57 21.80 -5.38
N ASP A 462 -2.64 20.71 -4.59
CA ASP A 462 -2.31 19.35 -5.05
C ASP A 462 -3.46 18.72 -5.87
N SER A 463 -4.62 19.36 -5.90
CA SER A 463 -5.81 18.97 -6.67
C SER A 463 -5.46 18.58 -8.10
N GLY A 464 -5.98 17.46 -8.59
CA GLY A 464 -5.69 16.94 -9.92
C GLY A 464 -4.35 16.22 -10.04
N GLY A 465 -3.47 16.34 -9.05
CA GLY A 465 -2.16 15.70 -9.00
C GLY A 465 -2.21 14.19 -8.84
N PRO A 466 -1.06 13.52 -9.04
CA PRO A 466 -0.95 12.07 -9.02
C PRO A 466 -1.05 11.47 -7.62
N HIS A 467 -1.80 10.39 -7.50
CA HIS A 467 -1.59 9.35 -6.51
C HIS A 467 -1.10 8.11 -7.28
N VAL A 468 0.12 7.68 -7.00
CA VAL A 468 0.74 6.54 -7.66
C VAL A 468 1.07 5.45 -6.66
N THR A 469 1.01 4.19 -7.12
CA THR A 469 1.35 3.03 -6.29
C THR A 469 2.48 2.26 -6.95
N ARG A 470 3.52 2.00 -6.18
CA ARG A 470 4.64 1.19 -6.64
C ARG A 470 4.30 -0.29 -6.55
N TYR A 471 4.53 -1.00 -7.63
CA TYR A 471 4.52 -2.45 -7.65
C TYR A 471 5.81 -2.94 -8.28
N ARG A 472 6.61 -3.69 -7.51
CA ARG A 472 8.01 -4.00 -7.85
C ARG A 472 8.77 -2.69 -8.17
N ASP A 473 9.30 -2.54 -9.39
CA ASP A 473 10.07 -1.36 -9.79
C ASP A 473 9.30 -0.39 -10.71
N THR A 474 7.97 -0.55 -10.79
CA THR A 474 7.12 0.25 -11.68
C THR A 474 6.05 0.99 -10.88
N TYR A 475 5.87 2.28 -11.19
CA TYR A 475 4.85 3.13 -10.60
C TYR A 475 3.63 3.24 -11.52
N PHE A 476 2.47 2.96 -10.96
CA PHE A 476 1.18 3.02 -11.64
C PHE A 476 0.31 4.12 -11.05
N VAL A 477 -0.39 4.88 -11.91
CA VAL A 477 -1.36 5.86 -11.43
C VAL A 477 -2.61 5.15 -10.89
N THR A 478 -2.89 5.33 -9.61
CA THR A 478 -4.02 4.68 -8.91
C THR A 478 -5.10 5.67 -8.53
N GLY A 479 -4.77 6.96 -8.37
CA GLY A 479 -5.70 7.99 -7.99
C GLY A 479 -5.37 9.37 -8.55
N ILE A 480 -6.36 10.26 -8.44
CA ILE A 480 -6.24 11.70 -8.72
C ILE A 480 -6.65 12.43 -7.44
N VAL A 481 -5.83 13.35 -6.95
CA VAL A 481 -6.19 14.19 -5.80
C VAL A 481 -7.47 14.97 -6.12
N SER A 482 -8.54 14.77 -5.35
CA SER A 482 -9.84 15.35 -5.65
C SER A 482 -10.31 16.35 -4.59
N TRP A 483 -10.49 15.93 -3.34
CA TRP A 483 -10.93 16.81 -2.27
C TRP A 483 -10.58 16.26 -0.88
N GLY A 484 -10.78 17.08 0.17
CA GLY A 484 -10.63 16.71 1.57
C GLY A 484 -11.34 17.72 2.48
N GLU A 485 -11.66 17.33 3.71
CA GLU A 485 -12.23 18.22 4.73
C GLU A 485 -11.12 18.91 5.55
N GLY A 486 -10.50 19.94 4.97
CA GLY A 486 -9.30 20.59 5.45
C GLY A 486 -8.04 19.86 5.00
N CYS A 487 -6.90 20.18 5.61
CA CYS A 487 -5.61 19.53 5.29
C CYS A 487 -5.03 18.94 6.57
N ALA A 488 -4.84 17.63 6.61
CA ALA A 488 -4.27 16.89 7.73
C ALA A 488 -5.04 17.04 9.05
N ARG A 489 -6.34 17.20 8.99
CA ARG A 489 -7.20 17.24 10.19
C ARG A 489 -7.34 15.82 10.74
N ARG A 490 -7.24 15.69 12.06
CA ARG A 490 -7.40 14.40 12.75
C ARG A 490 -8.75 13.74 12.42
N GLY A 491 -8.72 12.44 12.08
CA GLY A 491 -9.90 11.67 11.70
C GLY A 491 -10.47 12.03 10.33
N LYS A 492 -9.73 12.79 9.52
CA LYS A 492 -10.08 13.13 8.13
C LYS A 492 -9.01 12.63 7.20
N TYR A 493 -9.41 12.22 6.01
CA TYR A 493 -8.51 11.63 5.00
C TYR A 493 -8.66 12.36 3.69
N GLY A 494 -7.61 12.38 2.90
CA GLY A 494 -7.67 12.80 1.50
C GLY A 494 -8.58 11.87 0.69
N VAL A 495 -9.40 12.45 -0.19
CA VAL A 495 -10.30 11.71 -1.07
C VAL A 495 -9.80 11.83 -2.51
N TYR A 496 -9.66 10.68 -3.16
CA TYR A 496 -9.07 10.52 -4.47
C TYR A 496 -10.09 9.94 -5.45
N THR A 497 -10.07 10.41 -6.69
CA THR A 497 -10.77 9.73 -7.79
C THR A 497 -10.07 8.42 -8.09
N GLN A 498 -10.78 7.30 -8.04
CA GLN A 498 -10.24 5.96 -8.25
C GLN A 498 -10.01 5.67 -9.74
N VAL A 499 -8.78 5.76 -10.21
CA VAL A 499 -8.40 5.62 -11.62
C VAL A 499 -8.84 4.28 -12.22
N SER A 500 -8.80 3.18 -11.44
CA SER A 500 -9.24 1.87 -11.90
C SER A 500 -10.66 1.83 -12.46
N LYS A 501 -11.56 2.69 -11.94
CA LYS A 501 -12.95 2.80 -12.40
C LYS A 501 -13.12 3.58 -13.71
N PHE A 502 -12.04 4.15 -14.23
CA PHE A 502 -12.03 5.01 -15.40
C PHE A 502 -11.03 4.58 -16.48
N THR A 503 -10.35 3.45 -16.32
CA THR A 503 -9.32 2.98 -17.28
C THR A 503 -9.85 2.87 -18.70
N GLY A 504 -11.06 2.35 -18.87
CA GLY A 504 -11.72 2.28 -20.19
C GLY A 504 -11.98 3.67 -20.76
N TRP A 505 -12.50 4.62 -19.98
CA TRP A 505 -12.74 6.00 -20.39
C TRP A 505 -11.43 6.73 -20.75
N ILE A 506 -10.38 6.52 -19.95
CA ILE A 506 -9.06 7.11 -20.21
C ILE A 506 -8.50 6.60 -21.54
N ARG A 507 -8.51 5.28 -21.75
CA ARG A 507 -8.01 4.65 -23.00
C ARG A 507 -8.78 5.11 -24.23
N GLU A 508 -10.12 5.20 -24.12
CA GLU A 508 -10.95 5.73 -25.19
C GLU A 508 -10.65 7.20 -25.47
N GLY A 509 -10.45 8.02 -24.42
CA GLY A 509 -10.05 9.42 -24.54
C GLY A 509 -8.69 9.58 -25.22
N ILE A 510 -7.69 8.80 -24.82
CA ILE A 510 -6.36 8.79 -25.45
C ILE A 510 -6.49 8.46 -26.94
N ASN A 511 -7.21 7.39 -27.29
CA ASN A 511 -7.38 6.96 -28.70
C ASN A 511 -8.10 8.00 -29.56
N ARG A 512 -9.05 8.75 -29.00
CA ARG A 512 -9.77 9.82 -29.71
C ARG A 512 -8.94 11.10 -29.88
N LEU A 513 -8.14 11.43 -28.86
CA LEU A 513 -7.35 12.66 -28.81
C LEU A 513 -6.02 12.52 -29.57
N VAL A 514 -5.42 11.35 -29.55
CA VAL A 514 -4.16 11.02 -30.21
C VAL A 514 -4.40 9.91 -31.22
N PRO A 515 -4.99 10.21 -32.41
CA PRO A 515 -5.19 9.19 -33.43
C PRO A 515 -3.83 8.63 -33.83
N GLN A 516 -3.70 7.32 -33.87
CA GLN A 516 -2.53 6.66 -34.43
C GLN A 516 -2.49 6.96 -35.93
N ASP A 517 -1.56 7.80 -36.34
CA ASP A 517 -1.36 8.15 -37.74
C ASP A 517 -0.92 6.89 -38.52
N LYS A 518 -1.88 6.22 -39.17
CA LYS A 518 -1.58 5.17 -40.13
C LYS A 518 -1.01 5.72 -41.45
N ASN A 519 -1.10 7.05 -41.67
CA ASN A 519 -0.55 7.72 -42.87
C ASN A 519 -0.14 9.15 -42.49
N GLY A 520 1.14 9.45 -42.54
CA GLY A 520 1.81 10.68 -42.12
C GLY A 520 1.39 11.99 -42.84
N ALA A 521 0.11 12.35 -42.80
CA ALA A 521 -0.41 13.60 -43.33
C ALA A 521 -0.48 14.66 -42.23
N ARG A 522 0.48 15.57 -42.25
CA ARG A 522 0.60 16.73 -41.37
C ARG A 522 -0.59 17.68 -41.56
N ARG A 523 -1.58 17.60 -40.68
CA ARG A 523 -2.68 18.59 -40.62
C ARG A 523 -2.14 19.92 -40.09
N LYS A 524 -2.29 21.01 -40.89
CA LYS A 524 -1.98 22.39 -40.43
C LYS A 524 -2.88 22.72 -39.24
N ARG A 525 -2.28 23.07 -38.11
CA ARG A 525 -2.97 23.48 -36.89
C ARG A 525 -3.23 24.98 -36.93
N ASN A 526 -4.51 25.38 -36.73
CA ASN A 526 -4.88 26.75 -36.39
C ASN A 526 -4.63 26.96 -34.90
N HIS A 527 -3.81 27.91 -34.53
CA HIS A 527 -3.65 28.39 -33.17
C HIS A 527 -4.93 29.18 -32.81
N GLY A 528 -5.82 28.57 -32.08
CA GLY A 528 -7.08 29.13 -31.63
C GLY A 528 -7.39 28.68 -30.19
N ALA A 529 -8.45 29.22 -29.59
CA ALA A 529 -8.90 28.97 -28.24
C ALA A 529 -8.88 27.47 -27.85
N ILE A 530 -8.59 27.18 -26.59
CA ILE A 530 -8.58 25.81 -26.04
C ILE A 530 -9.93 25.14 -26.32
N LYS A 531 -9.89 24.00 -27.00
CA LYS A 531 -11.09 23.23 -27.31
C LYS A 531 -11.53 22.42 -26.08
N ARG A 532 -12.73 22.66 -25.58
CA ARG A 532 -13.32 21.91 -24.46
C ARG A 532 -14.35 20.91 -24.98
N LEU A 533 -14.21 19.67 -24.59
CA LEU A 533 -15.09 18.55 -24.93
C LEU A 533 -15.59 17.86 -23.67
N VAL A 534 -16.76 17.24 -23.77
CA VAL A 534 -17.32 16.41 -22.71
C VAL A 534 -17.52 15.00 -23.27
N MET A 535 -17.03 13.98 -22.58
CA MET A 535 -17.07 12.59 -23.03
C MET A 535 -17.45 11.61 -21.90
#